data_4e8cf2d3e2dad2cc9dbf838da72f2934
#
_entry.id   4e8cf2d3e2dad2cc9dbf838da72f2934
#
_cell.length_a   1.000
_cell.length_b   1.000
_cell.length_c   1.000
_cell.angle_alpha   90.00
_cell.angle_beta   90.00
_cell.angle_gamma   90.00
#
_symmetry.space_group_name_H-M   'P 1'
#
loop_
_entity.id
_entity.type
_entity.pdbx_description
1 polymer ?
#
loop_
_entity_poly.entity_id
_entity_poly.type
_entity_poly.pdbx_seq_one_letter_code
_entity_poly.pdbx_strand_id
1 'polypeptide(L)'
;CGIHDGASAVLVMEENMALNNGFQPILRFLDSEVSGVLPNYPGESPIPAIQALIKRNQLTIEDIDLIEINEAFSSKIVACTKELSISYSRLNVSGGALTLGHPYGASGSIMITRLFYEVQRRKDIKYVLAAIGSGGGIGVAVLFEVVT
;
A
#
# COMPACT_ATOMS: atom_id res chain seq x y z
N CYS A 1 -3.01 16.18 -5.38
CA CYS A 1 -3.50 15.49 -6.59
C CYS A 1 -4.88 16.02 -7.00
N GLY A 2 -5.28 15.75 -8.25
CA GLY A 2 -6.64 16.02 -8.72
C GLY A 2 -7.63 14.92 -8.27
N ILE A 3 -8.91 15.27 -8.16
CA ILE A 3 -10.00 14.31 -7.98
C ILE A 3 -10.37 13.78 -9.36
N HIS A 4 -10.44 12.46 -9.51
CA HIS A 4 -10.69 11.82 -10.78
C HIS A 4 -11.73 10.71 -10.62
N ASP A 5 -12.45 10.42 -11.69
CA ASP A 5 -13.26 9.22 -11.78
C ASP A 5 -12.35 8.00 -11.98
N GLY A 6 -12.71 6.89 -11.38
CA GLY A 6 -11.95 5.65 -11.53
C GLY A 6 -12.62 4.49 -10.80
N ALA A 7 -12.31 3.29 -11.28
CA ALA A 7 -12.76 2.05 -10.68
C ALA A 7 -11.63 1.01 -10.69
N SER A 8 -11.63 0.13 -9.73
CA SER A 8 -10.71 -0.99 -9.64
C SER A 8 -11.41 -2.15 -8.93
N ALA A 9 -11.05 -3.36 -9.30
CA ALA A 9 -11.54 -4.56 -8.66
C ALA A 9 -10.38 -5.53 -8.41
N VAL A 10 -10.40 -6.19 -7.26
CA VAL A 10 -9.49 -7.27 -6.90
C VAL A 10 -10.32 -8.50 -6.53
N LEU A 11 -9.87 -9.67 -6.96
CA LEU A 11 -10.47 -10.94 -6.58
C LEU A 11 -9.73 -11.48 -5.36
N VAL A 12 -10.45 -11.68 -4.26
CA VAL A 12 -9.90 -12.20 -3.00
C VAL A 12 -10.62 -13.48 -2.66
N MET A 13 -9.87 -14.53 -2.35
CA MET A 13 -10.42 -15.82 -1.95
C MET A 13 -9.41 -16.59 -1.09
N GLU A 14 -9.87 -17.65 -0.48
CA GLU A 14 -9.02 -18.59 0.24
C GLU A 14 -8.07 -19.31 -0.74
N GLU A 15 -6.83 -19.56 -0.32
CA GLU A 15 -5.75 -20.06 -1.19
C GLU A 15 -6.10 -21.40 -1.85
N ASN A 16 -6.61 -22.37 -1.08
CA ASN A 16 -6.99 -23.66 -1.66
C ASN A 16 -8.17 -23.53 -2.64
N MET A 17 -9.08 -22.59 -2.39
CA MET A 17 -10.16 -22.30 -3.32
C MET A 17 -9.61 -21.71 -4.63
N ALA A 18 -8.63 -20.83 -4.58
CA ALA A 18 -7.98 -20.28 -5.75
C ALA A 18 -7.34 -21.39 -6.59
N LEU A 19 -6.52 -22.21 -5.97
CA LEU A 19 -5.80 -23.31 -6.63
C LEU A 19 -6.77 -24.35 -7.24
N ASN A 20 -7.81 -24.73 -6.51
CA ASN A 20 -8.83 -25.68 -6.98
C ASN A 20 -9.66 -25.16 -8.17
N ASN A 21 -9.74 -23.84 -8.33
CA ASN A 21 -10.40 -23.19 -9.46
C ASN A 21 -9.44 -22.76 -10.57
N GLY A 22 -8.16 -23.16 -10.51
CA GLY A 22 -7.15 -22.89 -11.53
C GLY A 22 -6.60 -21.46 -11.50
N PHE A 23 -6.84 -20.70 -10.45
CA PHE A 23 -6.22 -19.40 -10.24
C PHE A 23 -4.84 -19.56 -9.62
N GLN A 24 -3.90 -18.70 -10.05
CA GLN A 24 -2.57 -18.60 -9.45
C GLN A 24 -2.55 -17.41 -8.49
N PRO A 25 -2.51 -17.60 -7.16
CA PRO A 25 -2.34 -16.51 -6.21
C PRO A 25 -1.00 -15.81 -6.43
N ILE A 26 -0.97 -14.50 -6.32
CA ILE A 26 0.26 -13.68 -6.46
C ILE A 26 0.57 -12.97 -5.14
N LEU A 27 -0.45 -12.45 -4.49
CA LEU A 27 -0.32 -11.77 -3.19
C LEU A 27 -1.14 -12.51 -2.14
N ARG A 28 -0.49 -12.83 -1.02
CA ARG A 28 -1.17 -13.32 0.18
C ARG A 28 -1.33 -12.17 1.16
N PHE A 29 -2.57 -11.85 1.54
CA PHE A 29 -2.82 -10.92 2.63
C PHE A 29 -2.27 -11.50 3.94
N LEU A 30 -1.42 -10.73 4.61
CA LEU A 30 -0.87 -11.11 5.92
C LEU A 30 -1.62 -10.40 7.05
N ASP A 31 -1.70 -9.07 6.97
CA ASP A 31 -2.20 -8.26 8.08
C ASP A 31 -2.56 -6.85 7.62
N SER A 32 -3.31 -6.14 8.45
CA SER A 32 -3.64 -4.73 8.24
C SER A 32 -3.68 -3.95 9.55
N GLU A 33 -3.47 -2.65 9.47
CA GLU A 33 -3.55 -1.74 10.63
C GLU A 33 -4.33 -0.49 10.27
N VAL A 34 -5.13 -0.04 11.21
CA VAL A 34 -5.81 1.26 11.17
C VAL A 34 -5.34 2.09 12.35
N SER A 35 -4.85 3.28 12.09
CA SER A 35 -4.40 4.20 13.13
C SER A 35 -4.99 5.59 12.97
N GLY A 36 -4.87 6.41 14.01
CA GLY A 36 -5.32 7.79 14.00
C GLY A 36 -4.19 8.75 14.41
N VAL A 37 -4.19 9.92 13.80
CA VAL A 37 -3.41 11.09 14.23
C VAL A 37 -4.33 12.26 14.48
N LEU A 38 -3.82 13.37 15.00
CA LEU A 38 -4.61 14.60 15.12
C LEU A 38 -5.20 14.99 13.75
N PRO A 39 -6.49 15.34 13.67
CA PRO A 39 -7.18 15.62 12.41
C PRO A 39 -6.57 16.71 11.53
N ASN A 40 -5.82 17.63 12.13
CA ASN A 40 -5.10 18.71 11.43
C ASN A 40 -3.76 18.25 10.79
N TYR A 41 -3.34 17.00 11.03
CA TYR A 41 -2.15 16.37 10.41
C TYR A 41 -2.50 15.13 9.59
N PRO A 42 -3.48 15.18 8.67
CA PRO A 42 -3.95 13.98 7.96
C PRO A 42 -2.86 13.36 7.06
N GLY A 43 -1.85 14.14 6.67
CA GLY A 43 -0.72 13.67 5.87
C GLY A 43 0.19 12.68 6.59
N GLU A 44 0.21 12.68 7.92
CA GLU A 44 1.05 11.80 8.73
C GLU A 44 0.36 10.48 9.11
N SER A 45 -0.93 10.37 8.85
CA SER A 45 -1.74 9.22 9.29
C SER A 45 -1.27 7.83 8.80
N PRO A 46 -0.64 7.64 7.63
CA PRO A 46 -0.06 6.35 7.26
C PRO A 46 1.12 5.92 8.12
N ILE A 47 1.85 6.88 8.71
CA ILE A 47 3.10 6.60 9.45
C ILE A 47 2.85 5.64 10.63
N PRO A 48 2.01 5.95 11.62
CA PRO A 48 1.77 5.05 12.74
C PRO A 48 1.10 3.74 12.31
N ALA A 49 0.29 3.74 11.25
CA ALA A 49 -0.29 2.51 10.72
C ALA A 49 0.80 1.57 10.19
N ILE A 50 1.73 2.08 9.39
CA ILE A 50 2.86 1.31 8.87
C ILE A 50 3.75 0.82 10.01
N GLN A 51 4.13 1.69 10.95
CA GLN A 51 4.99 1.33 12.08
C GLN A 51 4.39 0.21 12.94
N ALA A 52 3.11 0.31 13.28
CA ALA A 52 2.42 -0.69 14.07
C ALA A 52 2.30 -2.03 13.31
N LEU A 53 1.99 -1.97 12.02
CA LEU A 53 1.83 -3.13 11.16
C LEU A 53 3.14 -3.92 11.02
N ILE A 54 4.25 -3.27 10.66
CA ILE A 54 5.54 -3.94 10.50
C ILE A 54 6.05 -4.48 11.84
N LYS A 55 5.93 -3.71 12.92
CA LYS A 55 6.32 -4.17 14.27
C LYS A 55 5.57 -5.42 14.71
N ARG A 56 4.24 -5.46 14.50
CA ARG A 56 3.42 -6.62 14.88
C ARG A 56 3.79 -7.89 14.10
N ASN A 57 4.21 -7.71 12.85
CA ASN A 57 4.66 -8.81 12.00
C ASN A 57 6.16 -9.12 12.15
N GLN A 58 6.86 -8.53 13.14
CA GLN A 58 8.29 -8.72 13.42
C GLN A 58 9.18 -8.39 12.20
N LEU A 59 8.77 -7.42 11.40
CA LEU A 59 9.48 -6.89 10.25
C LEU A 59 10.06 -5.51 10.53
N THR A 60 11.00 -5.10 9.70
CA THR A 60 11.51 -3.73 9.61
C THR A 60 11.07 -3.10 8.29
N ILE A 61 11.26 -1.81 8.12
CA ILE A 61 10.91 -1.15 6.86
C ILE A 61 11.80 -1.63 5.71
N GLU A 62 13.00 -2.08 6.01
CA GLU A 62 13.97 -2.63 5.06
C GLU A 62 13.52 -3.97 4.48
N ASP A 63 12.72 -4.74 5.22
CA ASP A 63 12.16 -6.02 4.76
C ASP A 63 11.04 -5.86 3.73
N ILE A 64 10.53 -4.63 3.55
CA ILE A 64 9.46 -4.35 2.59
C ILE A 64 10.08 -3.93 1.25
N ASP A 65 9.91 -4.74 0.25
CA ASP A 65 10.54 -4.56 -1.06
C ASP A 65 9.86 -3.47 -1.91
N LEU A 66 8.53 -3.41 -1.90
CA LEU A 66 7.76 -2.39 -2.60
C LEU A 66 6.71 -1.77 -1.68
N ILE A 67 6.59 -0.47 -1.76
CA ILE A 67 5.66 0.31 -0.95
C ILE A 67 4.83 1.21 -1.85
N GLU A 68 3.52 1.18 -1.67
CA GLU A 68 2.58 2.13 -2.27
C GLU A 68 1.98 2.99 -1.17
N ILE A 69 2.23 4.29 -1.20
CA ILE A 69 1.56 5.26 -0.33
C ILE A 69 0.75 6.22 -1.19
N ASN A 70 -0.54 6.34 -0.92
CA ASN A 70 -1.39 7.23 -1.69
C ASN A 70 -0.91 8.69 -1.63
N GLU A 71 -0.68 9.29 -2.80
CA GLU A 71 -0.10 10.63 -2.99
C GLU A 71 -1.17 11.73 -2.99
N ALA A 72 -2.00 11.83 -1.96
CA ALA A 72 -2.97 12.92 -1.88
C ALA A 72 -2.28 14.31 -2.00
N PHE A 73 -1.11 14.44 -1.39
CA PHE A 73 -0.22 15.63 -1.47
C PHE A 73 1.24 15.18 -1.49
N SER A 74 2.09 15.88 -2.24
CA SER A 74 3.54 15.63 -2.27
C SER A 74 4.19 15.79 -0.89
N SER A 75 3.74 16.77 -0.09
CA SER A 75 4.21 16.98 1.28
C SER A 75 3.99 15.77 2.19
N LYS A 76 2.88 15.04 2.01
CA LYS A 76 2.60 13.79 2.71
C LYS A 76 3.66 12.72 2.40
N ILE A 77 4.02 12.58 1.12
CA ILE A 77 5.04 11.60 0.70
C ILE A 77 6.39 11.95 1.31
N VAL A 78 6.77 13.23 1.29
CA VAL A 78 8.01 13.70 1.92
C VAL A 78 8.02 13.41 3.43
N ALA A 79 6.91 13.66 4.14
CA ALA A 79 6.79 13.36 5.56
C ALA A 79 6.94 11.85 5.82
N CYS A 80 6.21 11.02 5.08
CA CYS A 80 6.27 9.56 5.23
C CYS A 80 7.66 9.01 4.92
N THR A 81 8.30 9.42 3.83
CA THR A 81 9.63 8.94 3.45
C THR A 81 10.70 9.34 4.46
N LYS A 82 10.62 10.55 4.99
CA LYS A 82 11.57 11.06 5.99
C LYS A 82 11.42 10.30 7.32
N GLU A 83 10.20 10.19 7.82
CA GLU A 83 9.93 9.58 9.13
C GLU A 83 10.17 8.07 9.14
N LEU A 84 9.81 7.39 8.04
CA LEU A 84 9.96 5.94 7.91
C LEU A 84 11.28 5.52 7.25
N SER A 85 12.13 6.46 6.86
CA SER A 85 13.39 6.19 6.14
C SER A 85 13.20 5.39 4.84
N ILE A 86 12.09 5.61 4.12
CA ILE A 86 11.76 4.91 2.87
C ILE A 86 12.56 5.49 1.70
N SER A 87 13.28 4.63 0.97
CA SER A 87 13.91 5.01 -0.29
C SER A 87 12.87 5.19 -1.40
N TYR A 88 12.99 6.26 -2.20
CA TYR A 88 12.14 6.48 -3.38
C TYR A 88 12.27 5.38 -4.45
N SER A 89 13.36 4.62 -4.44
CA SER A 89 13.56 3.50 -5.39
C SER A 89 12.57 2.34 -5.21
N ARG A 90 11.90 2.26 -4.07
CA ARG A 90 10.89 1.23 -3.76
C ARG A 90 9.51 1.79 -3.43
N LEU A 91 9.35 3.12 -3.52
CA LEU A 91 8.08 3.80 -3.23
C LEU A 91 7.38 4.21 -4.53
N ASN A 92 6.11 3.83 -4.69
CA ASN A 92 5.26 4.24 -5.82
C ASN A 92 5.98 4.08 -7.19
N VAL A 93 6.66 2.95 -7.36
CA VAL A 93 7.61 2.71 -8.47
C VAL A 93 6.99 2.79 -9.86
N SER A 94 5.69 2.66 -9.97
CA SER A 94 4.91 2.80 -11.22
C SER A 94 4.15 4.13 -11.33
N GLY A 95 4.58 5.14 -10.58
CA GLY A 95 3.88 6.43 -10.44
C GLY A 95 2.82 6.37 -9.35
N GLY A 96 2.18 7.48 -9.03
CA GLY A 96 1.20 7.60 -7.96
C GLY A 96 0.04 8.54 -8.31
N ALA A 97 -0.76 8.87 -7.31
CA ALA A 97 -1.95 9.70 -7.49
C ALA A 97 -1.66 11.12 -7.99
N LEU A 98 -0.45 11.64 -7.80
CA LEU A 98 -0.04 12.94 -8.36
C LEU A 98 -0.03 12.96 -9.88
N THR A 99 0.28 11.82 -10.51
CA THR A 99 0.31 11.67 -11.97
C THR A 99 -0.91 10.97 -12.54
N LEU A 100 -1.45 10.00 -11.82
CA LEU A 100 -2.50 9.10 -12.31
C LEU A 100 -3.91 9.49 -11.84
N GLY A 101 -4.00 10.37 -10.83
CA GLY A 101 -5.25 10.77 -10.22
C GLY A 101 -5.61 9.99 -8.95
N HIS A 102 -6.62 10.51 -8.23
CA HIS A 102 -7.08 9.96 -6.95
C HIS A 102 -8.59 9.79 -6.94
N PRO A 103 -9.11 8.67 -7.45
CA PRO A 103 -10.55 8.35 -7.41
C PRO A 103 -10.94 7.76 -6.05
N TYR A 104 -10.76 8.49 -5.00
CA TYR A 104 -11.03 8.22 -3.59
C TYR A 104 -11.35 6.76 -3.22
N GLY A 105 -12.60 6.31 -3.40
CA GLY A 105 -13.04 4.96 -3.04
C GLY A 105 -12.36 3.82 -3.84
N ALA A 106 -11.80 4.10 -5.01
CA ALA A 106 -11.06 3.13 -5.80
C ALA A 106 -9.55 3.13 -5.52
N SER A 107 -9.00 4.16 -4.87
CA SER A 107 -7.55 4.33 -4.75
C SER A 107 -6.86 3.21 -3.99
N GLY A 108 -7.47 2.66 -2.94
CA GLY A 108 -6.92 1.53 -2.21
C GLY A 108 -6.74 0.29 -3.09
N SER A 109 -7.77 -0.12 -3.81
CA SER A 109 -7.72 -1.26 -4.72
C SER A 109 -6.82 -1.02 -5.92
N ILE A 110 -6.70 0.23 -6.41
CA ILE A 110 -5.74 0.62 -7.45
C ILE A 110 -4.30 0.38 -7.00
N MET A 111 -3.94 0.79 -5.78
CA MET A 111 -2.60 0.56 -5.24
C MET A 111 -2.28 -0.94 -5.14
N ILE A 112 -3.23 -1.76 -4.66
CA ILE A 112 -3.07 -3.21 -4.60
C ILE A 112 -2.92 -3.80 -6.01
N THR A 113 -3.72 -3.37 -6.97
CA THR A 113 -3.62 -3.80 -8.38
C THR A 113 -2.25 -3.46 -8.97
N ARG A 114 -1.70 -2.29 -8.65
CA ARG A 114 -0.37 -1.89 -9.11
C ARG A 114 0.72 -2.77 -8.49
N LEU A 115 0.69 -3.01 -7.19
CA LEU A 115 1.61 -3.95 -6.53
C LEU A 115 1.51 -5.35 -7.16
N PHE A 116 0.29 -5.83 -7.41
CA PHE A 116 0.05 -7.13 -8.04
C PHE A 116 0.76 -7.27 -9.40
N TYR A 117 0.74 -6.23 -10.24
CA TYR A 117 1.43 -6.25 -11.53
C TYR A 117 2.94 -5.98 -11.42
N GLU A 118 3.36 -5.16 -10.46
CA GLU A 118 4.79 -4.86 -10.26
C GLU A 118 5.57 -6.08 -9.77
N VAL A 119 5.04 -6.84 -8.84
CA VAL A 119 5.73 -8.05 -8.34
C VAL A 119 5.92 -9.11 -9.41
N GLN A 120 5.05 -9.18 -10.41
CA GLN A 120 5.18 -10.11 -11.54
C GLN A 120 6.27 -9.69 -12.54
N ARG A 121 6.69 -8.43 -12.54
CA ARG A 121 7.74 -7.90 -13.42
C ARG A 121 9.12 -7.92 -12.77
N ARG A 122 9.19 -8.23 -11.48
CA ARG A 122 10.42 -8.19 -10.69
C ARG A 122 10.74 -9.56 -10.14
N LYS A 123 12.01 -9.74 -9.74
CA LYS A 123 12.48 -10.94 -9.07
C LYS A 123 12.82 -10.60 -7.63
N ASP A 124 12.83 -11.61 -6.77
CA ASP A 124 13.29 -11.52 -5.39
C ASP A 124 12.48 -10.50 -4.54
N ILE A 125 11.17 -10.35 -4.83
CA ILE A 125 10.23 -9.57 -4.03
C ILE A 125 9.50 -10.51 -3.08
N LYS A 126 9.56 -10.21 -1.79
CA LYS A 126 8.93 -11.03 -0.75
C LYS A 126 7.76 -10.32 -0.06
N TYR A 127 7.96 -9.09 0.39
CA TYR A 127 6.93 -8.34 1.09
C TYR A 127 6.61 -7.03 0.38
N VAL A 128 5.33 -6.73 0.29
CA VAL A 128 4.85 -5.47 -0.27
C VAL A 128 3.78 -4.85 0.63
N LEU A 129 3.71 -3.53 0.65
CA LEU A 129 2.85 -2.77 1.54
C LEU A 129 2.11 -1.68 0.77
N ALA A 130 0.83 -1.53 1.07
CA ALA A 130 0.03 -0.40 0.62
C ALA A 130 -0.47 0.40 1.82
N ALA A 131 -0.43 1.75 1.75
CA ALA A 131 -0.93 2.60 2.80
C ALA A 131 -1.65 3.84 2.26
N ILE A 132 -2.72 4.23 2.93
CA ILE A 132 -3.53 5.40 2.59
C ILE A 132 -3.91 6.18 3.84
N GLY A 133 -3.90 7.50 3.74
CA GLY A 133 -4.44 8.37 4.77
C GLY A 133 -5.74 9.01 4.27
N SER A 134 -6.69 9.12 5.18
CA SER A 134 -7.99 9.74 4.95
C SER A 134 -8.15 11.04 5.73
N GLY A 135 -9.11 11.86 5.34
CA GLY A 135 -9.58 13.01 6.13
C GLY A 135 -9.95 12.59 7.55
N GLY A 136 -9.79 13.51 8.52
CA GLY A 136 -10.00 13.21 9.94
C GLY A 136 -8.80 12.54 10.62
N GLY A 137 -7.66 12.36 9.92
CA GLY A 137 -6.43 11.82 10.50
C GLY A 137 -6.37 10.29 10.58
N ILE A 138 -7.18 9.58 9.79
CA ILE A 138 -7.20 8.12 9.77
C ILE A 138 -6.16 7.62 8.75
N GLY A 139 -5.31 6.68 9.18
CA GLY A 139 -4.36 5.96 8.32
C GLY A 139 -4.66 4.47 8.28
N VAL A 140 -4.53 3.88 7.12
CA VAL A 140 -4.67 2.43 6.90
C VAL A 140 -3.41 1.92 6.22
N ALA A 141 -2.89 0.80 6.67
CA ALA A 141 -1.80 0.08 6.02
C ALA A 141 -2.15 -1.41 5.88
N VAL A 142 -1.73 -2.02 4.79
CA VAL A 142 -1.99 -3.43 4.48
C VAL A 142 -0.69 -4.07 4.02
N LEU A 143 -0.38 -5.25 4.55
CA LEU A 143 0.84 -6.02 4.27
C LEU A 143 0.49 -7.29 3.49
N PHE A 144 1.26 -7.56 2.46
CA PHE A 144 1.16 -8.78 1.66
C PHE A 144 2.50 -9.47 1.55
N GLU A 145 2.46 -10.82 1.49
CA GLU A 145 3.54 -11.67 1.03
C GLU A 145 3.34 -11.99 -0.45
N VAL A 146 4.42 -11.99 -1.22
CA VAL A 146 4.42 -12.45 -2.61
C VAL A 146 4.52 -13.98 -2.62
N VAL A 147 3.57 -14.64 -3.28
CA VAL A 147 3.47 -16.10 -3.35
C VAL A 147 3.56 -16.54 -4.82
N THR A 148 4.78 -16.63 -5.33
CA THR A 148 5.06 -17.06 -6.73
C THR A 148 5.90 -18.32 -6.78
#